data_51c3abfe0fa79aa97f0ffd944a5c824b
#
_entry.id   51c3abfe0fa79aa97f0ffd944a5c824b
#
_cell.length_a   1.000
_cell.length_b   1.000
_cell.length_c   1.000
_cell.angle_alpha   90.00
_cell.angle_beta   90.00
_cell.angle_gamma   90.00
#
_symmetry.space_group_name_H-M   'P 1'
#
loop_
_entity.id
_entity.type
_entity.pdbx_description
1 polymer ?
#
loop_
_entity_poly.entity_id
_entity_poly.type
_entity_poly.pdbx_seq_one_letter_code
_entity_poly.pdbx_strand_id
1 'polypeptide(L)'
;HTPGHERHELCLWEEEKGLLFSGDAIIHKLYSNMYPIDFACDEVEEYFQSIRRLKTLPVNTVFAGHKDPMNRDELTEACEDAIAHHKRRMNDVLRVISQGHHELAEITYYFTYQGKRCHWEDYPVAFHWTLMVEMAAYLRHLLTKNEVKLHQTTSGCIFTLADAF
;
A
#
# COMPACT_ATOMS: atom_id res chain seq x y z
N HIS A 1 -7.62 -13.81 8.90
CA HIS A 1 -6.31 -13.25 8.56
C HIS A 1 -6.45 -12.36 7.32
N THR A 2 -5.99 -11.11 7.43
CA THR A 2 -6.13 -10.04 6.43
C THR A 2 -4.78 -9.31 6.26
N PRO A 3 -3.74 -10.01 5.77
CA PRO A 3 -2.41 -9.44 5.65
C PRO A 3 -2.39 -8.28 4.65
N GLY A 4 -1.41 -7.39 4.79
CA GLY A 4 -1.14 -6.29 3.87
C GLY A 4 -0.70 -5.02 4.56
N HIS A 5 -1.55 -4.40 5.38
CA HIS A 5 -1.10 -3.28 6.24
C HIS A 5 0.00 -3.76 7.19
N GLU A 6 -0.30 -4.82 7.92
CA GLU A 6 0.67 -5.63 8.64
C GLU A 6 0.50 -7.11 8.29
N ARG A 7 1.60 -7.88 8.35
CA ARG A 7 1.62 -9.29 7.97
C ARG A 7 0.67 -10.17 8.78
N HIS A 8 0.50 -9.85 10.06
CA HIS A 8 -0.28 -10.65 11.01
C HIS A 8 -1.64 -10.02 11.34
N GLU A 9 -2.08 -9.06 10.56
CA GLU A 9 -3.34 -8.39 10.80
C GLU A 9 -4.53 -9.34 10.69
N LEU A 10 -5.50 -9.14 11.58
CA LEU A 10 -6.71 -9.94 11.67
C LEU A 10 -7.93 -9.02 11.66
N CYS A 11 -8.91 -9.36 10.84
CA CYS A 11 -10.27 -8.85 10.98
C CYS A 11 -11.13 -9.86 11.73
N LEU A 12 -12.03 -9.39 12.56
CA LEU A 12 -13.01 -10.22 13.25
C LEU A 12 -14.39 -9.98 12.64
N TRP A 13 -15.00 -11.04 12.15
CA TRP A 13 -16.34 -10.99 11.57
C TRP A 13 -17.34 -11.80 12.39
N GLU A 14 -18.36 -11.12 12.85
CA GLU A 14 -19.49 -11.71 13.53
C GLU A 14 -20.65 -11.81 12.52
N GLU A 15 -21.00 -13.05 12.16
CA GLU A 15 -21.88 -13.35 11.02
C GLU A 15 -23.35 -13.05 11.30
N GLU A 16 -23.85 -13.38 12.51
CA GLU A 16 -25.29 -13.28 12.82
C GLU A 16 -25.78 -11.83 12.80
N LYS A 17 -24.97 -10.89 13.27
CA LYS A 17 -25.28 -9.45 13.31
C LYS A 17 -24.69 -8.69 12.13
N GLY A 18 -23.81 -9.33 11.35
CA GLY A 18 -23.12 -8.70 10.24
C GLY A 18 -22.14 -7.61 10.69
N LEU A 19 -21.39 -7.84 11.79
CA LEU A 19 -20.42 -6.90 12.31
C LEU A 19 -19.02 -7.29 11.87
N LEU A 20 -18.24 -6.32 11.40
CA LEU A 20 -16.82 -6.51 11.06
C LEU A 20 -15.98 -5.54 11.88
N PHE A 21 -14.97 -6.05 12.56
CA PHE A 21 -13.89 -5.27 13.18
C PHE A 21 -12.66 -5.41 12.28
N SER A 22 -12.36 -4.36 11.52
CA SER A 22 -11.38 -4.42 10.45
C SER A 22 -9.97 -3.96 10.87
N GLY A 23 -9.78 -3.47 12.09
CA GLY A 23 -8.52 -2.85 12.46
C GLY A 23 -8.13 -1.77 11.48
N ASP A 24 -6.89 -1.79 11.04
CA ASP A 24 -6.38 -0.87 10.03
C ASP A 24 -6.32 -1.48 8.61
N ALA A 25 -6.87 -2.70 8.42
CA ALA A 25 -6.95 -3.32 7.09
C ALA A 25 -7.77 -2.47 6.11
N ILE A 26 -8.87 -1.86 6.57
CA ILE A 26 -9.70 -0.96 5.76
C ILE A 26 -10.32 0.13 6.63
N ILE A 27 -10.19 1.37 6.19
CA ILE A 27 -10.67 2.57 6.87
C ILE A 27 -11.30 3.50 5.82
N HIS A 28 -12.47 4.07 6.11
CA HIS A 28 -13.13 4.98 5.19
C HIS A 28 -12.37 6.32 5.08
N LYS A 29 -12.05 6.72 3.85
CA LYS A 29 -11.33 7.99 3.54
C LYS A 29 -9.96 8.12 4.23
N LEU A 30 -9.37 7.01 4.58
CA LEU A 30 -7.99 6.92 5.05
C LEU A 30 -7.38 5.66 4.44
N TYR A 31 -6.11 5.75 4.01
CA TYR A 31 -5.45 4.64 3.34
C TYR A 31 -4.35 4.08 4.24
N SER A 32 -4.40 2.78 4.43
CA SER A 32 -3.42 2.06 5.25
C SER A 32 -2.09 1.96 4.51
N ASN A 33 -1.01 2.35 5.17
CA ASN A 33 0.33 2.10 4.64
C ASN A 33 0.64 0.60 4.69
N MET A 34 1.60 0.15 3.91
CA MET A 34 2.08 -1.22 3.93
C MET A 34 3.45 -1.29 4.59
N TYR A 35 3.59 -2.21 5.54
CA TYR A 35 4.83 -2.39 6.31
C TYR A 35 5.41 -3.78 6.04
N PRO A 36 6.24 -3.95 4.99
CA PRO A 36 6.93 -5.21 4.75
C PRO A 36 7.90 -5.50 5.91
N ILE A 37 7.81 -6.72 6.46
CA ILE A 37 8.64 -7.13 7.60
C ILE A 37 9.92 -7.78 7.09
N ASP A 38 9.83 -8.64 6.10
CA ASP A 38 10.95 -9.48 5.66
C ASP A 38 11.16 -9.50 4.13
N PHE A 39 10.37 -8.79 3.38
CA PHE A 39 10.38 -8.80 1.90
C PHE A 39 10.25 -10.20 1.27
N ALA A 40 9.82 -11.20 2.02
CA ALA A 40 9.61 -12.56 1.53
C ALA A 40 8.28 -12.70 0.77
N CYS A 41 7.33 -11.82 1.05
CA CYS A 41 5.99 -11.79 0.47
C CYS A 41 5.80 -10.57 -0.44
N ASP A 42 4.71 -10.57 -1.18
CA ASP A 42 4.21 -9.40 -1.91
C ASP A 42 3.04 -8.81 -1.10
N GLU A 43 3.38 -7.93 -0.15
CA GLU A 43 2.42 -7.33 0.78
C GLU A 43 1.32 -6.55 0.06
N VAL A 44 1.63 -5.96 -1.09
CA VAL A 44 0.64 -5.24 -1.91
C VAL A 44 -0.39 -6.19 -2.49
N GLU A 45 0.04 -7.33 -3.02
CA GLU A 45 -0.88 -8.35 -3.54
C GLU A 45 -1.69 -8.99 -2.41
N GLU A 46 -1.06 -9.30 -1.28
CA GLU A 46 -1.75 -9.81 -0.08
C GLU A 46 -2.81 -8.82 0.42
N TYR A 47 -2.47 -7.53 0.47
CA TYR A 47 -3.42 -6.46 0.81
C TYR A 47 -4.60 -6.44 -0.16
N PHE A 48 -4.35 -6.44 -1.45
CA PHE A 48 -5.42 -6.44 -2.45
C PHE A 48 -6.33 -7.66 -2.34
N GLN A 49 -5.77 -8.83 -2.06
CA GLN A 49 -6.56 -10.05 -1.82
C GLN A 49 -7.42 -9.93 -0.56
N SER A 50 -6.85 -9.40 0.53
CA SER A 50 -7.56 -9.15 1.78
C SER A 50 -8.73 -8.20 1.57
N ILE A 51 -8.51 -7.05 0.93
CA ILE A 51 -9.54 -6.05 0.64
C ILE A 51 -10.65 -6.62 -0.25
N ARG A 52 -10.31 -7.35 -1.32
CA ARG A 52 -11.31 -8.01 -2.18
C ARG A 52 -12.17 -8.99 -1.39
N ARG A 53 -11.56 -9.77 -0.47
CA ARG A 53 -12.29 -10.70 0.39
C ARG A 53 -13.20 -9.97 1.37
N LEU A 54 -12.74 -8.91 2.04
CA LEU A 54 -13.57 -8.11 2.95
C LEU A 54 -14.79 -7.52 2.23
N LYS A 55 -14.61 -7.04 1.00
CA LYS A 55 -15.69 -6.52 0.16
C LYS A 55 -16.81 -7.54 -0.09
N THR A 56 -16.53 -8.84 -0.09
CA THR A 56 -17.53 -9.88 -0.34
C THR A 56 -18.34 -10.31 0.89
N LEU A 57 -17.89 -9.96 2.09
CA LEU A 57 -18.57 -10.36 3.33
C LEU A 57 -19.94 -9.68 3.46
N PRO A 58 -20.97 -10.38 3.92
CA PRO A 58 -22.30 -9.81 4.13
C PRO A 58 -22.34 -9.04 5.46
N VAL A 59 -21.71 -7.88 5.50
CA VAL A 59 -21.65 -7.03 6.69
C VAL A 59 -22.69 -5.92 6.66
N ASN A 60 -23.16 -5.53 7.84
CA ASN A 60 -24.05 -4.39 8.04
C ASN A 60 -23.27 -3.19 8.58
N THR A 61 -22.32 -3.43 9.47
CA THR A 61 -21.53 -2.37 10.13
C THR A 61 -20.07 -2.81 10.27
N VAL A 62 -19.16 -1.90 9.95
CA VAL A 62 -17.71 -2.10 10.07
C VAL A 62 -17.16 -1.12 11.08
N PHE A 63 -16.41 -1.63 12.04
CA PHE A 63 -15.63 -0.87 13.03
C PHE A 63 -14.16 -0.95 12.64
N ALA A 64 -13.64 0.14 12.10
CA ALA A 64 -12.21 0.27 11.79
C ALA A 64 -11.41 0.73 13.02
N GLY A 65 -10.07 0.62 12.97
CA GLY A 65 -9.19 1.11 14.03
C GLY A 65 -9.26 2.64 14.20
N HIS A 66 -9.61 3.35 13.13
CA HIS A 66 -9.75 4.80 13.09
C HIS A 66 -11.04 5.21 12.36
N LYS A 67 -11.53 6.43 12.65
CA LYS A 67 -12.76 7.02 12.09
C LYS A 67 -14.05 6.41 12.64
N ASP A 68 -15.16 6.92 12.13
CA ASP A 68 -16.49 6.44 12.48
C ASP A 68 -16.79 5.08 11.84
N PRO A 69 -17.72 4.30 12.39
CA PRO A 69 -18.16 3.06 11.78
C PRO A 69 -18.70 3.29 10.35
N MET A 70 -18.44 2.32 9.48
CA MET A 70 -18.93 2.30 8.09
C MET A 70 -20.13 1.39 7.94
N ASN A 71 -21.05 1.77 7.06
CA ASN A 71 -22.08 0.86 6.54
C ASN A 71 -21.53 0.03 5.36
N ARG A 72 -22.38 -0.83 4.79
CA ARG A 72 -22.00 -1.71 3.67
C ARG A 72 -21.52 -0.97 2.42
N ASP A 73 -22.20 0.12 2.08
CA ASP A 73 -21.87 0.89 0.86
C ASP A 73 -20.54 1.62 1.05
N GLU A 74 -20.32 2.20 2.23
CA GLU A 74 -19.06 2.84 2.61
C GLU A 74 -17.89 1.85 2.67
N LEU A 75 -18.11 0.59 3.11
CA LEU A 75 -17.09 -0.46 3.00
C LEU A 75 -16.73 -0.73 1.54
N THR A 76 -17.74 -0.82 0.68
CA THR A 76 -17.51 -1.07 -0.74
C THR A 76 -16.71 0.05 -1.38
N GLU A 77 -17.09 1.31 -1.13
CA GLU A 77 -16.36 2.49 -1.56
C GLU A 77 -14.92 2.49 -1.03
N ALA A 78 -14.73 2.27 0.27
CA ALA A 78 -13.41 2.24 0.90
C ALA A 78 -12.50 1.17 0.29
N CYS A 79 -13.03 -0.03 0.00
CA CYS A 79 -12.28 -1.11 -0.64
C CYS A 79 -11.81 -0.75 -2.07
N GLU A 80 -12.69 -0.13 -2.85
CA GLU A 80 -12.38 0.30 -4.20
C GLU A 80 -11.37 1.44 -4.21
N ASP A 81 -11.58 2.43 -3.35
CA ASP A 81 -10.71 3.57 -3.19
C ASP A 81 -9.31 3.18 -2.69
N ALA A 82 -9.22 2.25 -1.75
CA ALA A 82 -7.93 1.76 -1.26
C ALA A 82 -7.10 1.10 -2.38
N ILE A 83 -7.72 0.20 -3.15
CA ILE A 83 -7.04 -0.44 -4.30
C ILE A 83 -6.65 0.61 -5.34
N ALA A 84 -7.53 1.54 -5.66
CA ALA A 84 -7.26 2.60 -6.64
C ALA A 84 -6.15 3.55 -6.15
N HIS A 85 -6.12 3.86 -4.86
CA HIS A 85 -5.07 4.68 -4.24
C HIS A 85 -3.69 4.06 -4.42
N HIS A 86 -3.51 2.80 -4.01
CA HIS A 86 -2.21 2.14 -4.11
C HIS A 86 -1.76 1.94 -5.57
N LYS A 87 -2.69 1.65 -6.49
CA LYS A 87 -2.37 1.60 -7.92
C LYS A 87 -1.88 2.95 -8.45
N ARG A 88 -2.52 4.06 -8.09
CA ARG A 88 -2.05 5.40 -8.47
C ARG A 88 -0.65 5.66 -7.94
N ARG A 89 -0.38 5.31 -6.70
CA ARG A 89 0.94 5.48 -6.06
C ARG A 89 2.02 4.65 -6.77
N MET A 90 1.74 3.41 -7.14
CA MET A 90 2.68 2.60 -7.93
C MET A 90 2.95 3.21 -9.32
N ASN A 91 1.94 3.78 -9.98
CA ASN A 91 2.15 4.52 -11.23
C ASN A 91 3.04 5.78 -11.01
N ASP A 92 2.92 6.45 -9.87
CA ASP A 92 3.80 7.55 -9.52
C ASP A 92 5.25 7.08 -9.30
N VAL A 93 5.45 5.89 -8.68
CA VAL A 93 6.79 5.27 -8.57
C VAL A 93 7.39 4.99 -9.96
N LEU A 94 6.62 4.38 -10.86
CA LEU A 94 7.08 4.13 -12.24
C LEU A 94 7.45 5.43 -12.96
N ARG A 95 6.66 6.48 -12.77
CA ARG A 95 6.95 7.81 -13.34
C ARG A 95 8.25 8.39 -12.78
N VAL A 96 8.52 8.28 -11.49
CA VAL A 96 9.77 8.75 -10.87
C VAL A 96 10.97 8.00 -11.43
N ILE A 97 10.86 6.67 -11.58
CA ILE A 97 11.92 5.85 -12.22
C ILE A 97 12.14 6.29 -13.67
N SER A 98 11.09 6.58 -14.42
CA SER A 98 11.19 7.06 -15.82
C SER A 98 11.88 8.42 -15.96
N GLN A 99 11.91 9.19 -14.88
CA GLN A 99 12.60 10.49 -14.80
C GLN A 99 14.09 10.40 -14.45
N GLY A 100 14.62 9.17 -14.27
CA GLY A 100 16.03 8.91 -14.02
C GLY A 100 16.40 8.75 -12.54
N HIS A 101 15.43 8.61 -11.64
CA HIS A 101 15.68 8.34 -10.23
C HIS A 101 15.58 6.84 -9.98
N HIS A 102 16.68 6.22 -9.59
CA HIS A 102 16.80 4.77 -9.60
C HIS A 102 17.09 4.15 -8.23
N GLU A 103 17.57 4.90 -7.25
CA GLU A 103 17.80 4.41 -5.90
C GLU A 103 16.55 4.56 -5.03
N LEU A 104 16.32 3.63 -4.09
CA LEU A 104 15.15 3.69 -3.19
C LEU A 104 15.01 5.05 -2.49
N ALA A 105 16.11 5.64 -2.04
CA ALA A 105 16.11 6.95 -1.37
C ALA A 105 15.69 8.07 -2.33
N GLU A 106 16.20 8.07 -3.57
CA GLU A 106 15.82 9.05 -4.60
C GLU A 106 14.36 8.89 -5.01
N ILE A 107 13.92 7.64 -5.27
CA ILE A 107 12.53 7.34 -5.60
C ILE A 107 11.62 7.87 -4.50
N THR A 108 11.95 7.61 -3.24
CA THR A 108 11.15 8.08 -2.10
C THR A 108 11.14 9.62 -2.01
N TYR A 109 12.28 10.27 -2.23
CA TYR A 109 12.40 11.72 -2.19
C TYR A 109 11.53 12.41 -3.25
N TYR A 110 11.55 11.91 -4.51
CA TYR A 110 10.82 12.50 -5.63
C TYR A 110 9.36 12.02 -5.74
N PHE A 111 9.00 11.06 -4.92
CA PHE A 111 7.64 10.52 -4.88
C PHE A 111 6.65 11.60 -4.45
N THR A 112 5.48 11.63 -5.09
CA THR A 112 4.41 12.56 -4.74
C THR A 112 3.41 11.88 -3.81
N TYR A 113 3.35 12.32 -2.55
CA TYR A 113 2.40 11.80 -1.58
C TYR A 113 1.05 12.53 -1.70
N GLN A 114 -0.05 11.77 -1.87
CA GLN A 114 -1.43 12.29 -1.96
C GLN A 114 -1.60 13.46 -2.96
N GLY A 115 -0.90 13.41 -4.10
CA GLY A 115 -0.98 14.46 -5.12
C GLY A 115 -0.31 15.78 -4.73
N LYS A 116 0.32 15.87 -3.57
CA LYS A 116 1.14 16.99 -3.15
C LYS A 116 2.60 16.58 -3.23
N ARG A 117 3.45 17.46 -3.78
CA ARG A 117 4.89 17.31 -3.59
C ARG A 117 5.18 17.47 -2.11
N CYS A 118 5.57 16.37 -1.47
CA CYS A 118 6.12 16.40 -0.15
C CYS A 118 7.60 16.79 -0.29
N HIS A 119 7.98 17.90 0.27
CA HIS A 119 9.40 18.12 0.47
C HIS A 119 9.85 17.21 1.58
N TRP A 120 10.90 16.45 1.33
CA TRP A 120 11.44 15.50 2.30
C TRP A 120 11.69 16.16 3.67
N GLU A 121 12.14 17.41 3.63
CA GLU A 121 12.48 18.22 4.80
C GLU A 121 11.25 18.61 5.65
N ASP A 122 10.05 18.54 5.09
CA ASP A 122 8.81 18.89 5.79
C ASP A 122 8.30 17.76 6.71
N TYR A 123 8.89 16.57 6.60
CA TYR A 123 8.46 15.41 7.37
C TYR A 123 9.34 15.15 8.59
N PRO A 124 8.74 14.77 9.74
CA PRO A 124 9.48 14.19 10.84
C PRO A 124 10.23 12.92 10.40
N VAL A 125 11.39 12.65 11.00
CA VAL A 125 12.25 11.51 10.66
C VAL A 125 11.51 10.16 10.67
N ALA A 126 10.55 9.99 11.58
CA ALA A 126 9.72 8.78 11.64
C ALA A 126 8.90 8.56 10.36
N PHE A 127 8.45 9.64 9.71
CA PHE A 127 7.72 9.53 8.45
C PHE A 127 8.63 9.19 7.27
N HIS A 128 9.90 9.60 7.29
CA HIS A 128 10.88 9.19 6.28
C HIS A 128 11.00 7.66 6.23
N TRP A 129 11.08 7.03 7.41
CA TRP A 129 11.11 5.58 7.52
C TRP A 129 9.85 4.95 6.93
N THR A 130 8.69 5.41 7.34
CA THR A 130 7.38 4.92 6.85
C THR A 130 7.29 5.01 5.32
N LEU A 131 7.68 6.16 4.74
CA LEU A 131 7.67 6.36 3.29
C LEU A 131 8.63 5.42 2.57
N MET A 132 9.86 5.25 3.08
CA MET A 132 10.84 4.35 2.47
C MET A 132 10.38 2.89 2.49
N VAL A 133 9.79 2.46 3.60
CA VAL A 133 9.28 1.09 3.76
C VAL A 133 8.11 0.85 2.79
N GLU A 134 7.20 1.80 2.65
CA GLU A 134 6.10 1.71 1.69
C GLU A 134 6.59 1.70 0.24
N MET A 135 7.58 2.55 -0.11
CA MET A 135 8.20 2.52 -1.44
C MET A 135 8.87 1.17 -1.73
N ALA A 136 9.51 0.57 -0.73
CA ALA A 136 10.10 -0.77 -0.88
C ALA A 136 9.01 -1.83 -1.14
N ALA A 137 7.84 -1.75 -0.48
CA ALA A 137 6.71 -2.64 -0.76
C ALA A 137 6.20 -2.48 -2.22
N TYR A 138 6.04 -1.25 -2.70
CA TYR A 138 5.64 -1.02 -4.08
C TYR A 138 6.66 -1.53 -5.09
N LEU A 139 7.95 -1.25 -4.87
CA LEU A 139 9.02 -1.75 -5.75
C LEU A 139 9.06 -3.28 -5.77
N ARG A 140 8.86 -3.93 -4.61
CA ARG A 140 8.76 -5.39 -4.54
C ARG A 140 7.60 -5.90 -5.40
N HIS A 141 6.41 -5.31 -5.27
CA HIS A 141 5.25 -5.67 -6.08
C HIS A 141 5.53 -5.49 -7.57
N LEU A 142 6.06 -4.34 -7.98
CA LEU A 142 6.40 -4.04 -9.38
C LEU A 142 7.45 -5.00 -9.94
N LEU A 143 8.40 -5.48 -9.12
CA LEU A 143 9.35 -6.53 -9.48
C LEU A 143 8.62 -7.86 -9.75
N THR A 144 7.67 -8.26 -8.91
CA THR A 144 6.90 -9.51 -9.10
C THR A 144 6.01 -9.46 -10.35
N LYS A 145 5.57 -8.25 -10.74
CA LYS A 145 4.79 -8.02 -11.97
C LYS A 145 5.66 -7.83 -13.23
N ASN A 146 6.99 -7.88 -13.09
CA ASN A 146 7.94 -7.60 -14.18
C ASN A 146 7.79 -6.20 -14.79
N GLU A 147 7.31 -5.21 -14.01
CA GLU A 147 7.23 -3.82 -14.45
C GLU A 147 8.51 -3.04 -14.16
N VAL A 148 9.31 -3.53 -13.19
CA VAL A 148 10.60 -2.99 -12.79
C VAL A 148 11.63 -4.11 -12.73
N LYS A 149 12.90 -3.78 -12.98
CA LYS A 149 14.08 -4.64 -12.81
C LYS A 149 14.96 -4.10 -11.70
N LEU A 150 15.53 -5.00 -10.90
CA LEU A 150 16.50 -4.68 -9.86
C LEU A 150 17.91 -5.03 -10.38
N HIS A 151 18.83 -4.09 -10.29
CA HIS A 151 20.25 -4.27 -10.62
C HIS A 151 21.11 -4.02 -9.38
N GLN A 152 22.02 -4.94 -9.11
CA GLN A 152 23.05 -4.74 -8.09
C GLN A 152 24.23 -3.99 -8.70
N THR A 153 24.71 -2.96 -8.00
CA THR A 153 25.87 -2.15 -8.36
C THR A 153 26.88 -2.18 -7.24
N THR A 154 28.06 -1.64 -7.47
CA THR A 154 29.10 -1.51 -6.42
C THR A 154 28.72 -0.56 -5.30
N SER A 155 27.78 0.38 -5.54
CA SER A 155 27.30 1.36 -4.57
C SER A 155 25.97 0.98 -3.91
N GLY A 156 25.29 -0.07 -4.40
CA GLY A 156 23.97 -0.48 -3.87
C GLY A 156 23.09 -1.13 -4.92
N CYS A 157 21.79 -0.94 -4.76
CA CYS A 157 20.77 -1.46 -5.67
C CYS A 157 20.07 -0.32 -6.41
N ILE A 158 19.85 -0.49 -7.70
CA ILE A 158 19.06 0.44 -8.52
C ILE A 158 17.89 -0.27 -9.19
N PHE A 159 16.82 0.48 -9.40
CA PHE A 159 15.58 0.02 -10.05
C PHE A 159 15.43 0.70 -11.41
N THR A 160 15.14 -0.05 -12.45
CA THR A 160 14.86 0.48 -13.78
C THR A 160 13.51 -0.03 -14.27
N LEU A 161 12.87 0.67 -15.18
CA LEU A 161 11.69 0.13 -15.83
C LEU A 161 12.05 -1.17 -16.59
N ALA A 162 11.16 -2.14 -16.56
CA ALA A 162 11.28 -3.26 -17.49
C ALA A 162 11.12 -2.72 -18.91
N ASP A 163 11.92 -3.25 -19.86
CA ASP A 163 11.79 -2.88 -21.26
C ASP A 163 10.35 -3.19 -21.71
N ALA A 164 9.69 -2.24 -22.32
CA ALA A 164 8.44 -2.50 -22.98
C ALA A 164 8.74 -3.47 -24.13
N PHE A 165 8.10 -4.64 -24.10
CA PHE A 165 8.16 -5.61 -25.19
C PHE A 165 7.45 -5.06 -26.44
#